data_9981acffb301fc59e6fe3c62f9e18275
#
_entry.id   9981acffb301fc59e6fe3c62f9e18275
#
_cell.length_a   1.000
_cell.length_b   1.000
_cell.length_c   1.000
_cell.angle_alpha   90.00
_cell.angle_beta   90.00
_cell.angle_gamma   90.00
#
_symmetry.space_group_name_H-M   'P 1'
#
loop_
_entity.id
_entity.type
_entity.pdbx_description
1 polymer ?
#
loop_
_entity_poly.entity_id
_entity_poly.type
_entity_poly.pdbx_seq_one_letter_code
_entity_poly.pdbx_strand_id
1 'polypeptide(L)'
;MVLEQSISKLNQMAQQRGEPFKVLIIDDEQWVREVFRDFCDITEAVDVELAKGGVEAIEKARASSYDIITLDLIMPEMSGLDVLSEIKRISPKVPVWIITGNATDRLVHEAGVLGASRVLYKPVLLDDFLSELVTTFSGK
;
A
#
# COMPACT_ATOMS: atom_id res chain seq x y z
N MET A 1 -16.28 7.47 5.85
CA MET A 1 -16.77 6.25 6.51
C MET A 1 -16.19 6.21 7.92
N VAL A 2 -17.00 5.92 8.93
CA VAL A 2 -16.49 5.80 10.29
C VAL A 2 -15.68 4.52 10.45
N LEU A 3 -14.75 4.53 11.42
CA LEU A 3 -13.78 3.45 11.62
C LEU A 3 -14.44 2.07 11.81
N GLU A 4 -15.46 1.97 12.64
CA GLU A 4 -16.14 0.71 12.91
C GLU A 4 -16.79 0.13 11.66
N GLN A 5 -17.35 0.98 10.80
CA GLN A 5 -17.94 0.57 9.55
C GLN A 5 -16.87 0.07 8.58
N SER A 6 -15.72 0.72 8.54
CA SER A 6 -14.59 0.28 7.70
C SER A 6 -14.08 -1.09 8.11
N ILE A 7 -13.89 -1.32 9.42
CA ILE A 7 -13.45 -2.61 9.95
C ILE A 7 -14.45 -3.71 9.59
N SER A 8 -15.72 -3.47 9.87
CA SER A 8 -16.78 -4.44 9.56
C SER A 8 -16.85 -4.76 8.08
N LYS A 9 -16.78 -3.74 7.24
CA LYS A 9 -16.83 -3.90 5.80
C LYS A 9 -15.66 -4.71 5.26
N LEU A 10 -14.45 -4.42 5.73
CA LEU A 10 -13.25 -5.15 5.33
C LEU A 10 -13.35 -6.62 5.72
N ASN A 11 -13.75 -6.91 6.95
CA ASN A 11 -13.90 -8.28 7.42
C ASN A 11 -14.96 -9.04 6.60
N GLN A 12 -16.07 -8.39 6.29
CA GLN A 12 -17.11 -8.98 5.46
C GLN A 12 -16.61 -9.28 4.05
N MET A 13 -15.89 -8.36 3.44
CA MET A 13 -15.34 -8.55 2.10
C MET A 13 -14.36 -9.72 2.04
N ALA A 14 -13.49 -9.86 3.04
CA ALA A 14 -12.54 -10.98 3.11
C ALA A 14 -13.28 -12.31 3.29
N GLN A 15 -14.30 -12.35 4.14
CA GLN A 15 -15.13 -13.55 4.32
C GLN A 15 -15.83 -13.95 3.02
N GLN A 16 -16.38 -12.99 2.31
CA GLN A 16 -17.10 -13.26 1.05
C GLN A 16 -16.17 -13.78 -0.03
N ARG A 17 -14.95 -13.32 -0.07
CA ARG A 17 -13.98 -13.82 -1.06
C ARG A 17 -13.26 -15.09 -0.61
N GLY A 18 -13.36 -15.46 0.66
CA GLY A 18 -12.82 -16.71 1.20
C GLY A 18 -11.35 -16.66 1.60
N GLU A 19 -10.73 -15.50 1.55
CA GLU A 19 -9.32 -15.31 1.94
C GLU A 19 -9.03 -13.85 2.27
N PRO A 20 -7.99 -13.57 3.10
CA PRO A 20 -7.59 -12.20 3.37
C PRO A 20 -7.04 -11.50 2.12
N PHE A 21 -7.10 -10.17 2.13
CA PHE A 21 -6.39 -9.37 1.14
C PHE A 21 -4.92 -9.29 1.51
N LYS A 22 -4.04 -9.37 0.53
CA LYS A 22 -2.58 -9.29 0.74
C LYS A 22 -2.08 -7.87 0.43
N VAL A 23 -1.41 -7.27 1.40
CA VAL A 23 -0.86 -5.91 1.29
C VAL A 23 0.65 -5.96 1.51
N LEU A 24 1.41 -5.34 0.61
CA LEU A 24 2.85 -5.13 0.79
C LEU A 24 3.08 -3.67 1.13
N ILE A 25 3.75 -3.42 2.25
CA ILE A 25 4.09 -2.07 2.72
C ILE A 25 5.58 -1.84 2.53
N ILE A 26 5.94 -0.87 1.71
CA ILE A 26 7.31 -0.54 1.36
C ILE A 26 7.65 0.83 1.94
N ASP A 27 8.52 0.86 2.94
CA ASP A 27 9.00 2.08 3.57
C ASP A 27 10.34 1.77 4.25
N ASP A 28 11.30 2.67 4.18
CA ASP A 28 12.61 2.46 4.80
C ASP A 28 12.60 2.68 6.32
N GLU A 29 11.58 3.34 6.84
CA GLU A 29 11.44 3.59 8.27
C GLU A 29 10.66 2.49 8.97
N GLN A 30 11.31 1.79 9.89
CA GLN A 30 10.71 0.66 10.60
C GLN A 30 9.42 1.04 11.34
N TRP A 31 9.43 2.19 12.02
CA TRP A 31 8.25 2.60 12.80
C TRP A 31 7.04 2.86 11.89
N VAL A 32 7.26 3.36 10.66
CA VAL A 32 6.19 3.58 9.70
C VAL A 32 5.61 2.24 9.24
N ARG A 33 6.47 1.28 8.90
CA ARG A 33 6.01 -0.06 8.52
C ARG A 33 5.17 -0.69 9.62
N GLU A 34 5.62 -0.58 10.86
CA GLU A 34 4.91 -1.14 12.01
C GLU A 34 3.55 -0.48 12.24
N VAL A 35 3.47 0.84 12.11
CA VAL A 35 2.21 1.56 12.25
C VAL A 35 1.18 1.11 11.21
N PHE A 36 1.58 1.01 9.96
CA PHE A 36 0.64 0.58 8.92
C PHE A 36 0.26 -0.90 9.06
N ARG A 37 1.19 -1.74 9.49
CA ARG A 37 0.84 -3.12 9.82
C ARG A 37 -0.17 -3.17 10.95
N ASP A 38 0.03 -2.37 12.01
CA ASP A 38 -0.90 -2.33 13.13
C ASP A 38 -2.29 -1.85 12.70
N PHE A 39 -2.36 -0.90 11.77
CA PHE A 39 -3.64 -0.47 11.18
C PHE A 39 -4.37 -1.64 10.52
N CYS A 40 -3.65 -2.42 9.73
CA CYS A 40 -4.22 -3.59 9.07
C CYS A 40 -4.64 -4.67 10.07
N ASP A 41 -3.86 -4.86 11.12
CA ASP A 41 -4.07 -5.91 12.12
C ASP A 41 -5.29 -5.65 13.01
N ILE A 42 -5.83 -4.43 13.01
CA ILE A 42 -7.10 -4.13 13.66
C ILE A 42 -8.26 -4.91 13.00
N THR A 43 -8.11 -5.25 11.73
CA THR A 43 -9.06 -6.07 10.99
C THR A 43 -8.61 -7.53 10.96
N GLU A 44 -9.52 -8.42 10.60
CA GLU A 44 -9.20 -9.82 10.30
C GLU A 44 -9.11 -10.05 8.78
N ALA A 45 -9.05 -8.97 8.02
CA ALA A 45 -9.24 -8.99 6.57
C ALA A 45 -7.94 -8.94 5.77
N VAL A 46 -6.81 -8.62 6.41
CA VAL A 46 -5.58 -8.26 5.69
C VAL A 46 -4.38 -9.05 6.21
N ASP A 47 -3.67 -9.68 5.29
CA ASP A 47 -2.33 -10.23 5.52
C ASP A 47 -1.30 -9.22 5.04
N VAL A 48 -0.36 -8.85 5.90
CA VAL A 48 0.61 -7.81 5.62
C VAL A 48 1.99 -8.41 5.46
N GLU A 49 2.70 -7.99 4.41
CA GLU A 49 4.15 -8.17 4.29
C GLU A 49 4.82 -6.80 4.24
N LEU A 50 6.04 -6.75 4.74
CA LEU A 50 6.80 -5.50 4.86
C LEU A 50 8.07 -5.60 4.02
N ALA A 51 8.45 -4.49 3.40
CA ALA A 51 9.72 -4.35 2.71
C ALA A 51 10.40 -3.06 3.14
N LYS A 52 11.68 -3.13 3.45
CA LYS A 52 12.44 -1.98 3.97
C LYS A 52 13.07 -1.13 2.87
N GLY A 53 12.97 -1.55 1.62
CA GLY A 53 13.55 -0.82 0.51
C GLY A 53 13.17 -1.44 -0.83
N GLY A 54 13.67 -0.83 -1.90
CA GLY A 54 13.29 -1.20 -3.26
C GLY A 54 13.69 -2.61 -3.66
N VAL A 55 14.89 -3.05 -3.29
CA VAL A 55 15.39 -4.38 -3.65
C VAL A 55 14.51 -5.47 -3.05
N GLU A 56 14.24 -5.40 -1.75
CA GLU A 56 13.36 -6.35 -1.07
C GLU A 56 11.94 -6.31 -1.63
N ALA A 57 11.44 -5.11 -1.92
CA ALA A 57 10.11 -4.92 -2.49
C ALA A 57 9.97 -5.62 -3.84
N ILE A 58 10.96 -5.46 -4.71
CA ILE A 58 10.95 -6.08 -6.03
C ILE A 58 11.03 -7.60 -5.93
N GLU A 59 11.88 -8.12 -5.03
CA GLU A 59 11.97 -9.56 -4.78
C GLU A 59 10.62 -10.13 -4.35
N LYS A 60 9.95 -9.46 -3.42
CA LYS A 60 8.63 -9.89 -2.94
C LYS A 60 7.56 -9.79 -4.01
N ALA A 61 7.58 -8.72 -4.81
CA ALA A 61 6.63 -8.56 -5.92
C ALA A 61 6.78 -9.66 -6.98
N ARG A 62 8.00 -10.16 -7.20
CA ARG A 62 8.24 -11.29 -8.11
C ARG A 62 7.77 -12.61 -7.53
N ALA A 63 7.89 -12.77 -6.21
CA ALA A 63 7.59 -14.04 -5.54
C ALA A 63 6.11 -14.24 -5.23
N SER A 64 5.34 -13.17 -5.09
CA SER A 64 3.94 -13.24 -4.66
C SER A 64 3.09 -12.19 -5.37
N SER A 65 1.77 -12.42 -5.36
CA SER A 65 0.80 -11.45 -5.82
C SER A 65 0.21 -10.70 -4.63
N TYR A 66 -0.02 -9.41 -4.80
CA TYR A 66 -0.60 -8.55 -3.77
C TYR A 66 -1.88 -7.89 -4.29
N ASP A 67 -2.79 -7.59 -3.37
CA ASP A 67 -4.01 -6.85 -3.68
C ASP A 67 -3.79 -5.34 -3.67
N ILE A 68 -2.84 -4.88 -2.85
CA ILE A 68 -2.37 -3.49 -2.81
C ILE A 68 -0.89 -3.50 -2.44
N ILE A 69 -0.16 -2.53 -2.99
CA ILE A 69 1.21 -2.21 -2.57
C ILE A 69 1.25 -0.75 -2.17
N THR A 70 1.79 -0.44 -0.98
CA THR A 70 2.04 0.94 -0.56
C THR A 70 3.53 1.23 -0.67
N LEU A 71 3.88 2.42 -1.12
CA LEU A 71 5.26 2.78 -1.46
C LEU A 71 5.57 4.21 -1.05
N ASP A 72 6.65 4.42 -0.30
CA ASP A 72 7.21 5.74 -0.08
C ASP A 72 8.14 6.09 -1.26
N LEU A 73 7.99 7.30 -1.80
CA LEU A 73 8.83 7.75 -2.91
C LEU A 73 10.24 8.13 -2.48
N ILE A 74 10.42 8.48 -1.20
CA ILE A 74 11.70 8.96 -0.69
C ILE A 74 12.37 7.86 0.13
N MET A 75 13.29 7.15 -0.50
CA MET A 75 14.07 6.08 0.14
C MET A 75 15.54 6.22 -0.26
N PRO A 76 16.49 5.86 0.64
CA PRO A 76 17.90 6.16 0.40
C PRO A 76 18.57 5.32 -0.68
N GLU A 77 18.19 4.07 -0.85
CA GLU A 77 18.94 3.14 -1.72
C GLU A 77 18.49 3.14 -3.17
N MET A 78 17.20 3.33 -3.41
CA MET A 78 16.62 3.26 -4.73
C MET A 78 15.48 4.26 -4.84
N SER A 79 15.42 4.98 -5.94
CA SER A 79 14.32 5.92 -6.18
C SER A 79 12.97 5.22 -6.10
N GLY A 80 12.03 5.81 -5.38
CA GLY A 80 10.66 5.29 -5.32
C GLY A 80 10.00 5.21 -6.69
N LEU A 81 10.34 6.13 -7.61
CA LEU A 81 9.82 6.05 -8.98
C LEU A 81 10.34 4.83 -9.72
N ASP A 82 11.61 4.45 -9.52
CA ASP A 82 12.18 3.26 -10.13
C ASP A 82 11.53 2.00 -9.56
N VAL A 83 11.27 1.97 -8.26
CA VAL A 83 10.57 0.87 -7.60
C VAL A 83 9.16 0.74 -8.18
N LEU A 84 8.43 1.85 -8.29
CA LEU A 84 7.08 1.88 -8.86
C LEU A 84 7.06 1.35 -10.29
N SER A 85 7.98 1.83 -11.11
CA SER A 85 8.11 1.42 -12.50
C SER A 85 8.32 -0.09 -12.61
N GLU A 86 9.21 -0.64 -11.79
CA GLU A 86 9.53 -2.07 -11.80
C GLU A 86 8.34 -2.90 -11.31
N ILE A 87 7.67 -2.46 -10.24
CA ILE A 87 6.47 -3.14 -9.72
C ILE A 87 5.37 -3.18 -10.79
N LYS A 88 5.14 -2.07 -11.47
CA LYS A 88 4.10 -2.01 -12.52
C LYS A 88 4.47 -2.87 -13.72
N ARG A 89 5.76 -3.06 -13.98
CA ARG A 89 6.21 -3.99 -15.03
C ARG A 89 5.93 -5.44 -14.63
N ILE A 90 6.20 -5.80 -13.37
CA ILE A 90 5.98 -7.16 -12.84
C ILE A 90 4.49 -7.46 -12.70
N SER A 91 3.73 -6.51 -12.17
CA SER A 91 2.31 -6.67 -11.83
C SER A 91 1.53 -5.45 -12.34
N PRO A 92 1.20 -5.41 -13.65
CA PRO A 92 0.60 -4.21 -14.25
C PRO A 92 -0.74 -3.79 -13.64
N LYS A 93 -1.46 -4.73 -13.03
CA LYS A 93 -2.82 -4.48 -12.51
C LYS A 93 -2.86 -4.18 -11.02
N VAL A 94 -1.76 -4.34 -10.28
CA VAL A 94 -1.79 -4.12 -8.85
C VAL A 94 -1.96 -2.63 -8.55
N PRO A 95 -2.92 -2.24 -7.68
CA PRO A 95 -2.99 -0.86 -7.21
C PRO A 95 -1.75 -0.54 -6.37
N VAL A 96 -1.10 0.58 -6.67
CA VAL A 96 0.02 1.08 -5.87
C VAL A 96 -0.38 2.42 -5.29
N TRP A 97 -0.35 2.52 -3.96
CA TRP A 97 -0.55 3.78 -3.26
C TRP A 97 0.81 4.37 -2.93
N ILE A 98 0.96 5.63 -3.24
CA ILE A 98 2.10 6.39 -2.75
C ILE A 98 1.74 6.94 -1.38
N ILE A 99 2.58 6.68 -0.37
CA ILE A 99 2.41 7.22 0.99
C ILE A 99 3.71 7.92 1.34
N THR A 100 3.71 9.26 1.32
CA THR A 100 4.94 10.04 1.43
C THR A 100 4.74 11.29 2.27
N GLY A 101 5.82 11.76 2.91
CA GLY A 101 5.79 12.97 3.73
C GLY A 101 6.41 14.19 3.06
N ASN A 102 7.39 13.98 2.19
CA ASN A 102 8.25 15.06 1.69
C ASN A 102 8.44 15.07 0.17
N ALA A 103 7.61 14.34 -0.57
CA ALA A 103 7.72 14.33 -2.02
C ALA A 103 7.29 15.68 -2.61
N THR A 104 8.00 16.13 -3.64
CA THR A 104 7.64 17.32 -4.38
C THR A 104 6.41 17.06 -5.26
N ASP A 105 5.73 18.11 -5.68
CA ASP A 105 4.61 18.00 -6.62
C ASP A 105 5.03 17.31 -7.92
N ARG A 106 6.25 17.57 -8.37
CA ARG A 106 6.81 16.93 -9.57
C ARG A 106 6.93 15.42 -9.40
N LEU A 107 7.47 14.95 -8.27
CA LEU A 107 7.58 13.51 -8.00
C LEU A 107 6.22 12.83 -7.92
N VAL A 108 5.26 13.48 -7.26
CA VAL A 108 3.90 12.96 -7.17
C VAL A 108 3.26 12.87 -8.56
N HIS A 109 3.44 13.88 -9.39
CA HIS A 109 2.94 13.87 -10.76
C HIS A 109 3.56 12.72 -11.56
N GLU A 110 4.88 12.55 -11.47
CA GLU A 110 5.59 11.48 -12.17
C GLU A 110 5.13 10.10 -11.71
N ALA A 111 4.86 9.94 -10.41
CA ALA A 111 4.31 8.69 -9.89
C ALA A 111 2.93 8.39 -10.50
N GLY A 112 2.09 9.39 -10.64
CA GLY A 112 0.79 9.24 -11.31
C GLY A 112 0.94 8.79 -12.76
N VAL A 113 1.87 9.39 -13.49
CA VAL A 113 2.17 9.00 -14.88
C VAL A 113 2.63 7.54 -14.97
N LEU A 114 3.42 7.08 -13.98
CA LEU A 114 3.91 5.70 -13.92
C LEU A 114 2.86 4.70 -13.42
N GLY A 115 1.67 5.15 -13.05
CA GLY A 115 0.57 4.25 -12.73
C GLY A 115 0.20 4.14 -11.26
N ALA A 116 0.69 5.04 -10.39
CA ALA A 116 0.21 5.10 -9.00
C ALA A 116 -1.29 5.41 -9.00
N SER A 117 -2.05 4.69 -8.17
CA SER A 117 -3.51 4.83 -8.13
C SER A 117 -3.99 5.83 -7.09
N ARG A 118 -3.22 6.07 -6.05
CA ARG A 118 -3.53 6.99 -4.95
C ARG A 118 -2.27 7.63 -4.42
N VAL A 119 -2.40 8.82 -3.85
CA VAL A 119 -1.33 9.48 -3.10
C VAL A 119 -1.90 9.88 -1.74
N LEU A 120 -1.28 9.40 -0.68
CA LEU A 120 -1.59 9.77 0.69
C LEU A 120 -0.38 10.44 1.30
N TYR A 121 -0.62 11.49 2.09
CA TYR A 121 0.45 12.25 2.72
C TYR A 121 0.55 11.90 4.20
N LYS A 122 1.77 11.64 4.67
CA LYS A 122 2.04 11.37 6.09
C LYS A 122 1.83 12.64 6.92
N PRO A 123 1.27 12.52 8.12
CA PRO A 123 0.80 11.30 8.77
C PRO A 123 -0.55 10.85 8.25
N VAL A 124 -0.71 9.56 7.98
CA VAL A 124 -1.99 8.97 7.55
C VAL A 124 -2.74 8.48 8.78
N LEU A 125 -3.96 8.92 8.95
CA LEU A 125 -4.79 8.52 10.09
C LEU A 125 -5.39 7.14 9.86
N LEU A 126 -5.61 6.40 10.97
CA LEU A 126 -6.14 5.05 10.93
C LEU A 126 -7.44 4.93 10.15
N ASP A 127 -8.41 5.80 10.46
CA ASP A 127 -9.72 5.76 9.79
C ASP A 127 -9.62 6.09 8.30
N ASP A 128 -8.76 7.01 7.92
CA ASP A 128 -8.51 7.32 6.50
C ASP A 128 -7.85 6.15 5.78
N PHE A 129 -6.88 5.51 6.41
CA PHE A 129 -6.20 4.35 5.84
C PHE A 129 -7.17 3.20 5.58
N LEU A 130 -7.98 2.83 6.58
CA LEU A 130 -8.94 1.74 6.44
C LEU A 130 -10.07 2.09 5.45
N SER A 131 -10.51 3.34 5.41
CA SER A 131 -11.50 3.80 4.45
C SER A 131 -10.98 3.68 3.01
N GLU A 132 -9.71 4.01 2.78
CA GLU A 132 -9.08 3.84 1.46
C GLU A 132 -8.96 2.36 1.07
N LEU A 133 -8.68 1.48 2.02
CA LEU A 133 -8.70 0.04 1.75
C LEU A 133 -10.08 -0.42 1.29
N VAL A 134 -11.14 0.02 1.97
CA VAL A 134 -12.51 -0.31 1.58
C VAL A 134 -12.77 0.12 0.14
N THR A 135 -12.42 1.36 -0.20
CA THR A 135 -12.62 1.90 -1.55
C THR A 135 -11.87 1.08 -2.59
N THR A 136 -10.61 0.78 -2.32
CA THR A 136 -9.76 0.06 -3.26
C THR A 136 -10.22 -1.38 -3.45
N PHE A 137 -10.52 -2.09 -2.37
CA PHE A 137 -10.95 -3.48 -2.43
C PHE A 137 -12.37 -3.64 -3.00
N SER A 138 -13.22 -2.62 -2.83
CA SER A 138 -14.57 -2.65 -3.39
C SER A 138 -14.58 -2.62 -4.93
N GLY A 139 -13.50 -2.19 -5.55
CA GLY A 139 -13.34 -2.19 -7.01
C GLY A 139 -12.84 -3.52 -7.57
N LYS A 140 -12.61 -4.50 -6.73
CA LYS A 140 -12.05 -5.79 -7.16
C LYS A 140 -13.11 -6.87 -7.45
#